data_66661c0c12f117562c83425c281cdb49
#
_entry.id   66661c0c12f117562c83425c281cdb49
#
_cell.length_a   1.000
_cell.length_b   1.000
_cell.length_c   1.000
_cell.angle_alpha   90.00
_cell.angle_beta   90.00
_cell.angle_gamma   90.00
#
_symmetry.space_group_name_H-M   'P 1'
#
loop_
_entity.id
_entity.type
_entity.pdbx_description
1 polymer ?
#
loop_
_entity_poly.entity_id
_entity_poly.type
_entity_poly.pdbx_seq_one_letter_code
_entity_poly.pdbx_strand_id
1 'polypeptide(L)'
;MKTTFRILMVGLVVMALSASPVFAGKKICKLGHVNSPASIFQFGAEVFKAEVEKQLPDWTIELYPAGQLGGSLAMIQGLTLGTVDIYTEFISVWADMVPEYQVFAVHYKFDSVDEYEKFMNSDTFAMMNEKMIKTNNTTNIGNMRAGSVYNHLSNKPLYTVADAKGLVGRVAQMAPLVRCWQAYGAKPTSMDWGEIYTSLQTGVITAIDNPILDMYDEKFHEAVKYLNMTNNIYNMISYQTSTIFWDGLSAKEKEVFKAAVKVASQKGAQEVDRRLGKVIDELKAKGIQIIDTDTSGFKAAVQANIETILDGDKDAIAVYKKIMAKDY
;
A
#
# COMPACT_ATOMS: atom_id res chain seq x y z
N MET A 1 27.06 -59.61 -55.48
CA MET A 1 26.75 -58.15 -55.60
C MET A 1 25.29 -57.85 -55.39
N LYS A 2 24.71 -58.10 -54.25
CA LYS A 2 23.30 -57.74 -53.91
C LYS A 2 23.03 -57.50 -52.42
N THR A 3 24.06 -57.20 -51.62
CA THR A 3 23.88 -57.07 -50.14
C THR A 3 24.35 -55.76 -49.54
N THR A 4 24.82 -54.82 -50.33
CA THR A 4 25.43 -53.54 -49.83
C THR A 4 24.57 -52.29 -50.03
N PHE A 5 23.31 -52.45 -50.50
CA PHE A 5 22.47 -51.27 -50.83
C PHE A 5 21.28 -51.04 -49.87
N ARG A 6 21.21 -51.81 -48.79
CA ARG A 6 20.07 -51.70 -47.83
C ARG A 6 20.38 -51.01 -46.49
N ILE A 7 21.63 -50.63 -46.26
CA ILE A 7 22.03 -50.03 -44.97
C ILE A 7 22.09 -48.48 -45.03
N LEU A 8 22.01 -47.88 -46.20
CA LEU A 8 22.14 -46.39 -46.32
C LEU A 8 20.80 -45.61 -46.28
N MET A 9 19.66 -46.26 -46.18
CA MET A 9 18.35 -45.60 -46.14
C MET A 9 17.68 -45.56 -44.76
N VAL A 10 18.30 -46.11 -43.70
CA VAL A 10 17.77 -46.06 -42.33
C VAL A 10 18.37 -44.91 -41.49
N GLY A 11 19.48 -44.32 -41.96
CA GLY A 11 20.19 -43.26 -41.24
C GLY A 11 19.61 -41.84 -41.39
N LEU A 12 18.63 -41.59 -42.30
CA LEU A 12 18.16 -40.22 -42.60
C LEU A 12 16.76 -39.89 -42.08
N VAL A 13 16.11 -40.78 -41.32
CA VAL A 13 14.75 -40.56 -40.79
C VAL A 13 14.74 -40.22 -39.29
N VAL A 14 15.88 -40.31 -38.59
CA VAL A 14 15.92 -40.11 -37.12
C VAL A 14 16.27 -38.67 -36.71
N MET A 15 16.55 -37.76 -37.63
CA MET A 15 16.96 -36.37 -37.27
C MET A 15 15.88 -35.28 -37.49
N ALA A 16 14.62 -35.65 -37.70
CA ALA A 16 13.50 -34.71 -37.88
C ALA A 16 12.45 -34.70 -36.75
N LEU A 17 12.78 -35.25 -35.61
CA LEU A 17 11.82 -35.37 -34.49
C LEU A 17 12.45 -34.83 -33.19
N SER A 18 12.56 -33.50 -33.05
CA SER A 18 12.58 -32.88 -31.71
C SER A 18 12.70 -31.36 -31.76
N ALA A 19 11.87 -30.70 -32.58
CA ALA A 19 11.47 -29.33 -32.28
C ALA A 19 9.99 -29.35 -31.89
N SER A 20 9.66 -30.06 -30.81
CA SER A 20 8.41 -29.76 -30.10
C SER A 20 8.55 -28.31 -29.61
N PRO A 21 7.64 -27.39 -29.97
CA PRO A 21 7.63 -26.11 -29.29
C PRO A 21 7.41 -26.46 -27.81
N VAL A 22 8.42 -26.22 -26.99
CA VAL A 22 8.23 -26.14 -25.56
C VAL A 22 7.25 -24.98 -25.39
N PHE A 23 5.97 -25.26 -25.22
CA PHE A 23 5.03 -24.32 -24.66
C PHE A 23 5.53 -24.03 -23.25
N ALA A 24 6.47 -23.10 -23.13
CA ALA A 24 6.81 -22.54 -21.85
C ALA A 24 5.49 -21.99 -21.29
N GLY A 25 5.00 -22.62 -20.22
CA GLY A 25 3.80 -22.12 -19.53
C GLY A 25 4.00 -20.64 -19.23
N LYS A 26 2.89 -19.88 -19.25
CA LYS A 26 2.95 -18.44 -18.90
C LYS A 26 3.61 -18.28 -17.53
N LYS A 27 4.49 -17.29 -17.43
CA LYS A 27 5.01 -16.83 -16.14
C LYS A 27 3.89 -16.21 -15.34
N ILE A 28 3.79 -16.53 -14.06
CA ILE A 28 2.74 -16.03 -13.18
C ILE A 28 3.35 -15.07 -12.17
N CYS A 29 2.67 -13.96 -11.93
CA CYS A 29 2.93 -13.04 -10.81
C CYS A 29 1.66 -12.89 -9.98
N LYS A 30 1.75 -13.21 -8.70
CA LYS A 30 0.65 -13.08 -7.72
C LYS A 30 0.72 -11.71 -7.08
N LEU A 31 -0.27 -10.86 -7.36
CA LEU A 31 -0.43 -9.55 -6.75
C LEU A 31 -1.62 -9.56 -5.79
N GLY A 32 -1.38 -9.28 -4.52
CA GLY A 32 -2.41 -9.24 -3.49
C GLY A 32 -2.63 -7.86 -2.89
N HIS A 33 -3.83 -7.63 -2.36
CA HIS A 33 -4.18 -6.52 -1.47
C HIS A 33 -5.36 -6.87 -0.55
N VAL A 34 -5.52 -6.14 0.56
CA VAL A 34 -6.55 -6.44 1.56
C VAL A 34 -7.87 -5.70 1.32
N ASN A 35 -7.87 -4.72 0.43
CA ASN A 35 -9.02 -3.86 0.15
C ASN A 35 -10.03 -4.52 -0.79
N SER A 36 -11.28 -4.04 -0.80
CA SER A 36 -12.34 -4.57 -1.64
C SER A 36 -12.05 -4.44 -3.14
N PRO A 37 -12.75 -5.23 -4.00
CA PRO A 37 -12.64 -5.10 -5.46
C PRO A 37 -13.13 -3.76 -6.02
N ALA A 38 -13.81 -2.91 -5.23
CA ALA A 38 -14.24 -1.57 -5.64
C ALA A 38 -13.18 -0.49 -5.37
N SER A 39 -12.12 -0.83 -4.65
CA SER A 39 -11.14 0.12 -4.13
C SER A 39 -10.20 0.67 -5.20
N ILE A 40 -9.53 1.78 -4.85
CA ILE A 40 -8.45 2.35 -5.68
C ILE A 40 -7.25 1.39 -5.79
N PHE A 41 -7.06 0.50 -4.82
CA PHE A 41 -6.05 -0.56 -4.86
C PHE A 41 -6.31 -1.54 -6.00
N GLN A 42 -7.55 -2.02 -6.12
CA GLN A 42 -7.94 -2.91 -7.22
C GLN A 42 -7.82 -2.20 -8.57
N PHE A 43 -8.29 -0.95 -8.68
CA PHE A 43 -8.12 -0.16 -9.90
C PHE A 43 -6.65 -0.08 -10.33
N GLY A 44 -5.75 0.25 -9.40
CA GLY A 44 -4.31 0.31 -9.66
C GLY A 44 -3.72 -1.04 -10.07
N ALA A 45 -4.14 -2.12 -9.41
CA ALA A 45 -3.71 -3.48 -9.73
C ALA A 45 -4.17 -3.93 -11.13
N GLU A 46 -5.40 -3.58 -11.54
CA GLU A 46 -5.92 -3.86 -12.89
C GLU A 46 -5.15 -3.09 -13.97
N VAL A 47 -4.85 -1.81 -13.72
CA VAL A 47 -4.02 -1.01 -14.63
C VAL A 47 -2.62 -1.63 -14.75
N PHE A 48 -2.00 -1.97 -13.62
CA PHE A 48 -0.69 -2.62 -13.59
C PHE A 48 -0.70 -3.93 -14.38
N LYS A 49 -1.67 -4.81 -14.13
CA LYS A 49 -1.88 -6.06 -14.86
C LYS A 49 -1.95 -5.82 -16.37
N ALA A 50 -2.83 -4.94 -16.81
CA ALA A 50 -3.04 -4.64 -18.22
C ALA A 50 -1.77 -4.13 -18.91
N GLU A 51 -0.99 -3.28 -18.26
CA GLU A 51 0.25 -2.73 -18.82
C GLU A 51 1.38 -3.77 -18.87
N VAL A 52 1.51 -4.64 -17.86
CA VAL A 52 2.50 -5.72 -17.88
C VAL A 52 2.17 -6.76 -18.96
N GLU A 53 0.94 -7.29 -18.98
CA GLU A 53 0.51 -8.35 -19.91
C GLU A 53 0.53 -7.86 -21.37
N LYS A 54 0.30 -6.57 -21.61
CA LYS A 54 0.43 -5.95 -22.94
C LYS A 54 1.86 -5.95 -23.47
N GLN A 55 2.85 -5.69 -22.62
CA GLN A 55 4.26 -5.58 -22.99
C GLN A 55 5.01 -6.91 -22.89
N LEU A 56 4.52 -7.82 -22.05
CA LEU A 56 5.07 -9.14 -21.77
C LEU A 56 3.97 -10.20 -21.94
N PRO A 57 3.63 -10.62 -23.18
CA PRO A 57 2.53 -11.54 -23.45
C PRO A 57 2.68 -12.93 -22.78
N ASP A 58 3.90 -13.29 -22.41
CA ASP A 58 4.21 -14.55 -21.72
C ASP A 58 3.91 -14.48 -20.20
N TRP A 59 3.49 -13.32 -19.70
CA TRP A 59 3.14 -13.14 -18.30
C TRP A 59 1.63 -13.18 -18.09
N THR A 60 1.25 -13.64 -16.91
CA THR A 60 -0.10 -13.51 -16.34
C THR A 60 0.03 -12.91 -14.94
N ILE A 61 -0.63 -11.77 -14.70
CA ILE A 61 -0.74 -11.18 -13.38
C ILE A 61 -2.05 -11.68 -12.77
N GLU A 62 -1.94 -12.47 -11.72
CA GLU A 62 -3.09 -12.95 -10.94
C GLU A 62 -3.37 -11.98 -9.80
N LEU A 63 -4.59 -11.43 -9.76
CA LEU A 63 -5.00 -10.46 -8.74
C LEU A 63 -5.76 -11.17 -7.62
N TYR A 64 -5.37 -10.91 -6.38
CA TYR A 64 -5.93 -11.47 -5.15
C TYR A 64 -6.41 -10.34 -4.22
N PRO A 65 -7.60 -9.76 -4.47
CA PRO A 65 -8.17 -8.70 -3.64
C PRO A 65 -8.74 -9.22 -2.32
N ALA A 66 -9.19 -8.30 -1.47
CA ALA A 66 -9.95 -8.56 -0.25
C ALA A 66 -9.31 -9.60 0.69
N GLY A 67 -7.99 -9.60 0.77
CA GLY A 67 -7.27 -10.50 1.68
C GLY A 67 -7.31 -11.98 1.30
N GLN A 68 -7.53 -12.32 0.03
CA GLN A 68 -7.59 -13.73 -0.41
C GLN A 68 -6.30 -14.52 -0.14
N LEU A 69 -5.16 -13.83 -0.05
CA LEU A 69 -3.86 -14.43 0.35
C LEU A 69 -3.55 -14.22 1.85
N GLY A 70 -4.51 -13.75 2.64
CA GLY A 70 -4.37 -13.44 4.05
C GLY A 70 -4.47 -11.94 4.35
N GLY A 71 -4.46 -11.57 5.63
CA GLY A 71 -4.39 -10.17 6.09
C GLY A 71 -3.00 -9.55 5.83
N SER A 72 -2.83 -8.27 6.17
CA SER A 72 -1.60 -7.51 5.89
C SER A 72 -0.33 -8.19 6.39
N LEU A 73 -0.33 -8.70 7.62
CA LEU A 73 0.84 -9.38 8.18
C LEU A 73 1.18 -10.67 7.41
N ALA A 74 0.18 -11.46 7.03
CA ALA A 74 0.38 -12.69 6.26
C ALA A 74 0.94 -12.38 4.85
N MET A 75 0.49 -11.30 4.22
CA MET A 75 1.02 -10.86 2.92
C MET A 75 2.47 -10.37 3.02
N ILE A 76 2.82 -9.61 4.05
CA ILE A 76 4.22 -9.19 4.33
C ILE A 76 5.12 -10.42 4.51
N GLN A 77 4.68 -11.40 5.31
CA GLN A 77 5.40 -12.67 5.48
C GLN A 77 5.50 -13.44 4.16
N GLY A 78 4.42 -13.44 3.37
CA GLY A 78 4.37 -14.07 2.05
C GLY A 78 5.40 -13.49 1.07
N LEU A 79 5.60 -12.17 1.06
CA LEU A 79 6.67 -11.54 0.28
C LEU A 79 8.06 -11.99 0.75
N THR A 80 8.30 -11.98 2.07
CA THR A 80 9.60 -12.40 2.65
C THR A 80 9.93 -13.84 2.30
N LEU A 81 8.91 -14.72 2.21
CA LEU A 81 9.05 -16.14 1.90
C LEU A 81 8.94 -16.45 0.39
N GLY A 82 8.59 -15.48 -0.45
CA GLY A 82 8.39 -15.65 -1.89
C GLY A 82 7.12 -16.42 -2.27
N THR A 83 6.10 -16.48 -1.40
CA THR A 83 4.79 -17.09 -1.71
C THR A 83 3.79 -16.09 -2.28
N VAL A 84 4.03 -14.79 -2.06
CA VAL A 84 3.39 -13.63 -2.69
C VAL A 84 4.49 -12.90 -3.47
N ASP A 85 4.22 -12.51 -4.70
CA ASP A 85 5.21 -11.83 -5.55
C ASP A 85 5.16 -10.31 -5.39
N ILE A 86 3.95 -9.74 -5.37
CA ILE A 86 3.72 -8.31 -5.14
C ILE A 86 2.57 -8.14 -4.14
N TYR A 87 2.77 -7.24 -3.18
CA TYR A 87 1.73 -6.76 -2.28
C TYR A 87 1.59 -5.24 -2.44
N THR A 88 0.36 -4.78 -2.73
CA THR A 88 0.06 -3.36 -2.81
C THR A 88 -0.65 -2.90 -1.54
N GLU A 89 -0.01 -2.00 -0.81
CA GLU A 89 -0.53 -1.44 0.43
C GLU A 89 0.11 -0.06 0.70
N PHE A 90 -0.45 0.71 1.60
CA PHE A 90 0.19 1.94 2.04
C PHE A 90 1.56 1.65 2.63
N ILE A 91 2.56 2.45 2.24
CA ILE A 91 3.94 2.20 2.66
C ILE A 91 4.11 2.24 4.19
N SER A 92 3.20 2.86 4.91
CA SER A 92 3.21 2.90 6.38
C SER A 92 3.10 1.53 7.04
N VAL A 93 2.51 0.51 6.39
CA VAL A 93 2.42 -0.84 6.99
C VAL A 93 3.76 -1.52 7.21
N TRP A 94 4.82 -0.99 6.60
CA TRP A 94 6.18 -1.46 6.76
C TRP A 94 6.92 -0.80 7.95
N ALA A 95 6.20 0.03 8.73
CA ALA A 95 6.77 0.83 9.81
C ALA A 95 7.54 0.03 10.87
N ASP A 96 7.13 -1.21 11.14
CA ASP A 96 7.77 -2.05 12.16
C ASP A 96 8.86 -2.98 11.57
N MET A 97 9.12 -2.91 10.24
CA MET A 97 10.10 -3.76 9.57
C MET A 97 11.52 -3.20 9.58
N VAL A 98 11.64 -1.88 9.43
CA VAL A 98 12.90 -1.14 9.46
C VAL A 98 12.66 0.15 10.25
N PRO A 99 13.53 0.52 11.20
CA PRO A 99 13.29 1.66 12.08
C PRO A 99 12.92 2.95 11.35
N GLU A 100 13.61 3.28 10.26
CA GLU A 100 13.36 4.50 9.50
C GLU A 100 11.94 4.52 8.86
N TYR A 101 11.34 3.36 8.58
CA TYR A 101 9.98 3.29 8.03
C TYR A 101 8.91 3.72 9.02
N GLN A 102 9.22 3.78 10.32
CA GLN A 102 8.30 4.30 11.34
C GLN A 102 7.77 5.70 11.00
N VAL A 103 8.58 6.52 10.32
CA VAL A 103 8.17 7.87 9.91
C VAL A 103 6.93 7.87 9.04
N PHE A 104 6.69 6.80 8.25
CA PHE A 104 5.52 6.73 7.37
C PHE A 104 4.19 6.62 8.13
N ALA A 105 4.21 6.14 9.36
CA ALA A 105 3.04 6.06 10.22
C ALA A 105 2.86 7.29 11.14
N VAL A 106 3.79 8.25 11.14
CA VAL A 106 3.69 9.50 11.89
C VAL A 106 2.71 10.44 11.21
N HIS A 107 1.78 11.02 11.97
CA HIS A 107 0.85 12.02 11.48
C HIS A 107 1.54 13.36 11.20
N TYR A 108 1.02 14.13 10.24
CA TYR A 108 1.44 15.51 9.91
C TYR A 108 2.92 15.70 9.55
N LYS A 109 3.57 14.65 9.03
CA LYS A 109 4.97 14.69 8.62
C LYS A 109 5.20 15.33 7.25
N PHE A 110 4.19 15.32 6.39
CA PHE A 110 4.21 15.96 5.08
C PHE A 110 3.04 16.95 4.98
N ASP A 111 3.25 18.08 4.26
CA ASP A 111 2.24 19.10 4.03
C ASP A 111 1.42 18.84 2.76
N SER A 112 1.91 18.00 1.85
CA SER A 112 1.24 17.68 0.58
C SER A 112 1.68 16.33 0.03
N VAL A 113 0.89 15.79 -0.93
CA VAL A 113 1.26 14.61 -1.71
C VAL A 113 2.51 14.86 -2.54
N ASP A 114 2.67 16.08 -3.09
CA ASP A 114 3.84 16.40 -3.92
C ASP A 114 5.13 16.43 -3.09
N GLU A 115 5.06 16.90 -1.85
CA GLU A 115 6.20 16.82 -0.91
C GLU A 115 6.53 15.37 -0.59
N TYR A 116 5.51 14.56 -0.32
CA TYR A 116 5.70 13.13 -0.08
C TYR A 116 6.32 12.43 -1.29
N GLU A 117 5.87 12.73 -2.50
CA GLU A 117 6.42 12.16 -3.73
C GLU A 117 7.89 12.55 -3.94
N LYS A 118 8.28 13.78 -3.60
CA LYS A 118 9.69 14.20 -3.60
C LYS A 118 10.53 13.36 -2.63
N PHE A 119 10.02 13.14 -1.42
CA PHE A 119 10.70 12.29 -0.44
C PHE A 119 10.87 10.85 -0.97
N MET A 120 9.84 10.27 -1.60
CA MET A 120 9.89 8.93 -2.16
C MET A 120 10.86 8.77 -3.34
N ASN A 121 11.31 9.87 -3.94
CA ASN A 121 12.32 9.90 -5.01
C ASN A 121 13.69 10.40 -4.50
N SER A 122 13.88 10.54 -3.20
CA SER A 122 15.13 11.04 -2.60
C SER A 122 16.15 9.94 -2.32
N ASP A 123 17.40 10.36 -2.13
CA ASP A 123 18.48 9.46 -1.69
C ASP A 123 18.22 8.87 -0.30
N THR A 124 17.54 9.64 0.57
CA THR A 124 17.13 9.15 1.90
C THR A 124 16.18 7.95 1.78
N PHE A 125 15.18 8.02 0.92
CA PHE A 125 14.29 6.88 0.70
C PHE A 125 15.00 5.71 0.01
N ALA A 126 15.89 5.97 -0.95
CA ALA A 126 16.70 4.93 -1.59
C ALA A 126 17.51 4.13 -0.56
N MET A 127 18.15 4.81 0.38
CA MET A 127 18.88 4.20 1.50
C MET A 127 17.96 3.36 2.40
N MET A 128 16.77 3.86 2.73
CA MET A 128 15.78 3.13 3.53
C MET A 128 15.32 1.84 2.80
N ASN A 129 15.10 1.92 1.48
CA ASN A 129 14.72 0.76 0.67
C ASN A 129 15.84 -0.29 0.60
N GLU A 130 17.11 0.12 0.54
CA GLU A 130 18.24 -0.82 0.63
C GLU A 130 18.28 -1.57 1.97
N LYS A 131 17.97 -0.90 3.09
CA LYS A 131 17.83 -1.57 4.38
C LYS A 131 16.68 -2.59 4.34
N MET A 132 15.53 -2.24 3.76
CA MET A 132 14.39 -3.14 3.61
C MET A 132 14.77 -4.41 2.82
N ILE A 133 15.52 -4.26 1.72
CA ILE A 133 16.04 -5.39 0.94
C ILE A 133 16.88 -6.33 1.82
N LYS A 134 17.82 -5.76 2.59
CA LYS A 134 18.77 -6.54 3.41
C LYS A 134 18.12 -7.26 4.59
N THR A 135 17.07 -6.67 5.18
CA THR A 135 16.47 -7.18 6.42
C THR A 135 15.21 -8.01 6.21
N ASN A 136 14.46 -7.73 5.13
CA ASN A 136 13.13 -8.32 4.94
C ASN A 136 12.95 -9.01 3.58
N ASN A 137 13.98 -9.10 2.75
CA ASN A 137 13.91 -9.71 1.41
C ASN A 137 12.78 -9.10 0.54
N THR A 138 12.50 -7.81 0.71
CA THR A 138 11.49 -7.11 -0.08
C THR A 138 12.04 -5.79 -0.61
N THR A 139 11.53 -5.35 -1.75
CA THR A 139 11.92 -4.08 -2.36
C THR A 139 10.72 -3.33 -2.90
N ASN A 140 10.75 -2.01 -2.78
CA ASN A 140 9.76 -1.14 -3.42
C ASN A 140 10.12 -0.95 -4.90
N ILE A 141 9.18 -1.26 -5.79
CA ILE A 141 9.37 -1.10 -7.25
C ILE A 141 8.67 0.13 -7.81
N GLY A 142 7.97 0.86 -6.98
CA GLY A 142 7.30 2.11 -7.29
C GLY A 142 6.08 2.34 -6.40
N ASN A 143 5.51 3.52 -6.51
CA ASN A 143 4.40 3.94 -5.67
C ASN A 143 3.29 4.53 -6.53
N MET A 144 2.05 4.21 -6.20
CA MET A 144 0.87 4.79 -6.80
C MET A 144 0.34 5.90 -5.90
N ARG A 145 0.06 7.06 -6.49
CA ARG A 145 -0.59 8.16 -5.80
C ARG A 145 -2.01 7.75 -5.43
N ALA A 146 -2.29 7.60 -4.14
CA ALA A 146 -3.63 7.29 -3.65
C ALA A 146 -4.56 8.52 -3.61
N GLY A 147 -4.01 9.69 -3.87
CA GLY A 147 -4.70 10.96 -4.14
C GLY A 147 -5.35 11.63 -2.95
N SER A 148 -5.78 10.91 -1.93
CA SER A 148 -6.44 11.52 -0.78
C SER A 148 -5.64 11.39 0.51
N VAL A 149 -5.73 12.42 1.33
CA VAL A 149 -5.18 12.45 2.67
C VAL A 149 -6.11 11.70 3.62
N TYR A 150 -5.57 11.13 4.70
CA TYR A 150 -6.35 10.50 5.76
C TYR A 150 -7.18 11.51 6.51
N ASN A 151 -8.41 11.12 6.81
CA ASN A 151 -9.37 11.86 7.60
C ASN A 151 -10.05 10.93 8.58
N HIS A 152 -10.61 11.46 9.68
CA HIS A 152 -11.29 10.62 10.65
C HIS A 152 -12.78 10.46 10.32
N LEU A 153 -13.25 9.22 10.21
CA LEU A 153 -14.67 8.87 10.37
C LEU A 153 -14.94 8.51 11.82
N SER A 154 -16.01 9.06 12.41
CA SER A 154 -16.30 8.84 13.85
C SER A 154 -17.75 9.01 14.23
N ASN A 155 -18.12 8.53 15.43
CA ASN A 155 -19.47 8.67 16.02
C ASN A 155 -19.68 9.99 16.77
N LYS A 156 -18.65 10.82 16.92
CA LYS A 156 -18.74 12.18 17.47
C LYS A 156 -17.92 13.15 16.63
N PRO A 157 -18.30 14.44 16.56
CA PRO A 157 -17.52 15.44 15.83
C PRO A 157 -16.18 15.69 16.54
N LEU A 158 -15.15 15.99 15.76
CA LEU A 158 -13.81 16.38 16.23
C LEU A 158 -13.55 17.81 15.75
N TYR A 159 -13.92 18.80 16.51
CA TYR A 159 -13.64 20.21 16.20
C TYR A 159 -12.19 20.56 16.53
N THR A 160 -11.64 20.00 17.60
CA THR A 160 -10.28 20.21 18.07
C THR A 160 -9.67 18.90 18.60
N VAL A 161 -8.38 18.90 18.92
CA VAL A 161 -7.69 17.74 19.53
C VAL A 161 -8.33 17.31 20.86
N ALA A 162 -8.92 18.22 21.61
CA ALA A 162 -9.59 17.89 22.88
C ALA A 162 -10.76 16.90 22.68
N ASP A 163 -11.41 16.95 21.52
CA ASP A 163 -12.52 16.05 21.19
C ASP A 163 -12.04 14.61 20.92
N ALA A 164 -10.75 14.41 20.62
CA ALA A 164 -10.19 13.07 20.44
C ALA A 164 -10.02 12.30 21.75
N LYS A 165 -10.08 13.01 22.91
CA LYS A 165 -9.90 12.36 24.21
C LYS A 165 -10.94 11.26 24.45
N GLY A 166 -10.41 10.06 24.74
CA GLY A 166 -11.22 8.86 25.03
C GLY A 166 -11.89 8.24 23.80
N LEU A 167 -11.67 8.77 22.59
CA LEU A 167 -12.16 8.18 21.34
C LEU A 167 -11.53 6.80 21.14
N VAL A 168 -12.35 5.78 20.94
CA VAL A 168 -11.87 4.41 20.66
C VAL A 168 -11.70 4.28 19.17
N GLY A 169 -10.45 4.41 18.71
CA GLY A 169 -10.14 4.43 17.30
C GLY A 169 -9.45 3.17 16.81
N ARG A 170 -9.83 2.70 15.62
CA ARG A 170 -9.08 1.64 14.95
C ARG A 170 -7.76 2.18 14.42
N VAL A 171 -6.71 1.44 14.67
CA VAL A 171 -5.42 1.64 14.00
C VAL A 171 -4.97 0.33 13.36
N ALA A 172 -4.17 0.40 12.30
CA ALA A 172 -3.48 -0.78 11.80
C ALA A 172 -2.40 -1.23 12.80
N GLN A 173 -1.89 -2.44 12.64
CA GLN A 173 -0.90 -3.04 13.54
C GLN A 173 0.48 -2.40 13.34
N MET A 174 0.60 -1.12 13.69
CA MET A 174 1.81 -0.30 13.57
C MET A 174 2.03 0.49 14.85
N ALA A 175 3.12 0.23 15.56
CA ALA A 175 3.40 0.85 16.84
C ALA A 175 3.43 2.39 16.80
N PRO A 176 4.05 3.06 15.80
CA PRO A 176 4.03 4.52 15.74
C PRO A 176 2.63 5.11 15.56
N LEU A 177 1.75 4.44 14.78
CA LEU A 177 0.37 4.88 14.59
C LEU A 177 -0.44 4.82 15.90
N VAL A 178 -0.27 3.73 16.66
CA VAL A 178 -0.84 3.58 18.00
C VAL A 178 -0.42 4.77 18.87
N ARG A 179 0.86 5.10 18.89
CA ARG A 179 1.41 6.19 19.71
C ARG A 179 0.94 7.57 19.25
N CYS A 180 0.73 7.79 17.95
CA CYS A 180 0.12 9.03 17.44
C CYS A 180 -1.30 9.23 18.03
N TRP A 181 -2.16 8.21 17.98
CA TRP A 181 -3.50 8.30 18.54
C TRP A 181 -3.47 8.49 20.08
N GLN A 182 -2.54 7.85 20.78
CA GLN A 182 -2.34 8.06 22.22
C GLN A 182 -1.92 9.49 22.54
N ALA A 183 -1.09 10.12 21.70
CA ALA A 183 -0.68 11.51 21.86
C ALA A 183 -1.88 12.48 21.80
N TYR A 184 -2.98 12.11 21.12
CA TYR A 184 -4.24 12.86 21.12
C TYR A 184 -5.12 12.60 22.36
N GLY A 185 -4.73 11.67 23.23
CA GLY A 185 -5.56 11.20 24.33
C GLY A 185 -6.65 10.21 23.92
N ALA A 186 -6.60 9.71 22.69
CA ALA A 186 -7.49 8.65 22.21
C ALA A 186 -7.07 7.28 22.73
N LYS A 187 -7.94 6.29 22.54
CA LYS A 187 -7.75 4.88 22.92
C LYS A 187 -7.66 4.05 21.64
N PRO A 188 -6.46 3.88 21.04
CA PRO A 188 -6.30 3.10 19.83
C PRO A 188 -6.51 1.61 20.08
N THR A 189 -7.14 0.93 19.13
CA THR A 189 -7.33 -0.52 19.11
C THR A 189 -6.80 -1.06 17.79
N SER A 190 -5.76 -1.89 17.85
CA SER A 190 -5.19 -2.53 16.67
C SER A 190 -6.06 -3.68 16.19
N MET A 191 -6.43 -3.67 14.90
CA MET A 191 -7.18 -4.77 14.27
C MET A 191 -6.96 -4.80 12.76
N ASP A 192 -7.20 -5.96 12.16
CA ASP A 192 -7.11 -6.15 10.73
C ASP A 192 -8.20 -5.38 9.96
N TRP A 193 -7.94 -5.10 8.67
CA TRP A 193 -8.81 -4.31 7.82
C TRP A 193 -10.22 -4.91 7.69
N GLY A 194 -10.32 -6.23 7.51
CA GLY A 194 -11.59 -6.94 7.37
C GLY A 194 -12.51 -6.94 8.59
N GLU A 195 -11.98 -6.57 9.78
CA GLU A 195 -12.75 -6.56 11.04
C GLU A 195 -13.43 -5.21 11.32
N ILE A 196 -13.04 -4.15 10.58
CA ILE A 196 -13.39 -2.77 10.89
C ILE A 196 -14.89 -2.52 10.79
N TYR A 197 -15.54 -2.94 9.70
CA TYR A 197 -16.97 -2.67 9.47
C TYR A 197 -17.83 -3.22 10.62
N THR A 198 -17.62 -4.48 10.98
CA THR A 198 -18.34 -5.12 12.10
C THR A 198 -18.04 -4.46 13.44
N SER A 199 -16.78 -4.06 13.66
CA SER A 199 -16.35 -3.40 14.90
C SER A 199 -16.93 -2.00 15.05
N LEU A 200 -17.10 -1.25 13.96
CA LEU A 200 -17.84 0.02 13.94
C LEU A 200 -19.34 -0.18 14.20
N GLN A 201 -19.96 -1.16 13.55
CA GLN A 201 -21.40 -1.46 13.73
C GLN A 201 -21.74 -1.89 15.15
N THR A 202 -20.88 -2.68 15.77
CA THR A 202 -21.09 -3.17 17.15
C THR A 202 -20.61 -2.19 18.22
N GLY A 203 -19.94 -1.09 17.84
CA GLY A 203 -19.43 -0.09 18.75
C GLY A 203 -18.17 -0.50 19.53
N VAL A 204 -17.50 -1.59 19.12
CA VAL A 204 -16.18 -1.99 19.65
C VAL A 204 -15.16 -0.88 19.40
N ILE A 205 -15.23 -0.26 18.23
CA ILE A 205 -14.56 0.99 17.91
C ILE A 205 -15.58 2.05 17.51
N THR A 206 -15.21 3.32 17.66
CA THR A 206 -16.08 4.48 17.40
C THR A 206 -15.49 5.43 16.36
N ALA A 207 -14.27 5.15 15.90
CA ALA A 207 -13.57 5.95 14.90
C ALA A 207 -12.53 5.14 14.13
N ILE A 208 -12.19 5.66 12.96
CA ILE A 208 -11.09 5.21 12.11
C ILE A 208 -10.53 6.41 11.35
N ASP A 209 -9.24 6.39 11.03
CA ASP A 209 -8.66 7.29 10.04
C ASP A 209 -8.15 6.53 8.83
N ASN A 210 -8.55 7.02 7.64
CA ASN A 210 -8.07 6.52 6.35
C ASN A 210 -8.42 7.51 5.23
N PRO A 211 -7.95 7.30 3.98
CA PRO A 211 -8.47 8.04 2.83
C PRO A 211 -9.98 7.92 2.70
N ILE A 212 -10.63 9.02 2.32
CA ILE A 212 -12.10 9.09 2.23
C ILE A 212 -12.67 8.03 1.30
N LEU A 213 -12.00 7.80 0.14
CA LEU A 213 -12.47 6.81 -0.83
C LEU A 213 -12.43 5.39 -0.26
N ASP A 214 -11.37 5.03 0.45
CA ASP A 214 -11.23 3.70 1.04
C ASP A 214 -12.33 3.46 2.08
N MET A 215 -12.56 4.44 2.97
CA MET A 215 -13.62 4.36 3.97
C MET A 215 -15.03 4.31 3.35
N TYR A 216 -15.21 4.95 2.18
CA TYR A 216 -16.45 4.91 1.43
C TYR A 216 -16.66 3.55 0.76
N ASP A 217 -15.64 3.02 0.07
CA ASP A 217 -15.69 1.75 -0.66
C ASP A 217 -15.94 0.56 0.27
N GLU A 218 -15.42 0.61 1.50
CA GLU A 218 -15.66 -0.37 2.56
C GLU A 218 -16.96 -0.09 3.36
N LYS A 219 -17.73 0.93 2.97
CA LYS A 219 -19.01 1.30 3.60
C LYS A 219 -18.94 1.67 5.09
N PHE A 220 -17.77 2.04 5.60
CA PHE A 220 -17.62 2.41 7.02
C PHE A 220 -18.52 3.59 7.41
N HIS A 221 -18.86 4.45 6.46
CA HIS A 221 -19.80 5.55 6.63
C HIS A 221 -21.22 5.12 7.05
N GLU A 222 -21.61 3.86 6.85
CA GLU A 222 -22.92 3.36 7.28
C GLU A 222 -23.01 3.19 8.82
N ALA A 223 -21.86 3.06 9.50
CA ALA A 223 -21.78 2.80 10.93
C ALA A 223 -21.41 4.04 11.77
N VAL A 224 -21.15 5.20 11.14
CA VAL A 224 -20.70 6.43 11.80
C VAL A 224 -21.45 7.65 11.27
N LYS A 225 -21.25 8.83 11.88
CA LYS A 225 -22.03 10.04 11.57
C LYS A 225 -21.20 11.23 11.08
N TYR A 226 -19.91 11.23 11.35
CA TYR A 226 -19.06 12.40 11.14
C TYR A 226 -17.83 12.04 10.30
N LEU A 227 -17.57 12.83 9.27
CA LEU A 227 -16.29 12.89 8.58
C LEU A 227 -15.56 14.15 9.03
N ASN A 228 -14.49 13.98 9.80
CA ASN A 228 -13.70 15.08 10.33
C ASN A 228 -12.48 15.30 9.43
N MET A 229 -12.35 16.51 8.89
CA MET A 229 -11.29 16.87 7.95
C MET A 229 -9.97 17.14 8.68
N THR A 230 -9.38 16.09 9.21
CA THR A 230 -8.14 16.16 9.99
C THR A 230 -6.88 16.20 9.13
N ASN A 231 -6.93 15.73 7.90
CA ASN A 231 -5.81 15.74 6.94
C ASN A 231 -4.48 15.27 7.57
N ASN A 232 -4.51 14.15 8.30
CA ASN A 232 -3.44 13.78 9.21
C ASN A 232 -2.30 12.98 8.57
N ILE A 233 -2.54 12.22 7.49
CA ILE A 233 -1.51 11.47 6.78
C ILE A 233 -1.68 11.62 5.28
N TYR A 234 -0.63 12.08 4.60
CA TYR A 234 -0.45 11.83 3.17
C TYR A 234 0.25 10.49 2.99
N ASN A 235 -0.30 9.62 2.17
CA ASN A 235 0.24 8.29 1.95
C ASN A 235 0.20 7.90 0.46
N MET A 236 1.07 6.96 0.07
CA MET A 236 1.08 6.39 -1.27
C MET A 236 0.94 4.88 -1.17
N ILE A 237 0.28 4.29 -2.15
CA ILE A 237 0.19 2.83 -2.29
C ILE A 237 1.52 2.35 -2.86
N SER A 238 2.27 1.60 -2.07
CA SER A 238 3.51 0.98 -2.50
C SER A 238 3.23 -0.31 -3.27
N TYR A 239 4.01 -0.56 -4.31
CA TYR A 239 4.14 -1.86 -4.95
C TYR A 239 5.40 -2.50 -4.38
N GLN A 240 5.21 -3.27 -3.32
CA GLN A 240 6.30 -3.98 -2.66
C GLN A 240 6.40 -5.40 -3.23
N THR A 241 7.61 -5.80 -3.62
CA THR A 241 7.83 -7.12 -4.21
C THR A 241 8.83 -7.94 -3.40
N SER A 242 8.66 -9.28 -3.43
CA SER A 242 9.66 -10.23 -2.95
C SER A 242 10.96 -10.09 -3.75
N THR A 243 12.12 -10.03 -3.08
CA THR A 243 13.41 -10.08 -3.79
C THR A 243 13.61 -11.42 -4.48
N ILE A 244 13.06 -12.51 -3.93
CA ILE A 244 13.11 -13.84 -4.57
C ILE A 244 12.47 -13.80 -5.96
N PHE A 245 11.31 -13.18 -6.08
CA PHE A 245 10.63 -12.97 -7.35
C PHE A 245 11.40 -11.95 -8.23
N TRP A 246 11.70 -10.79 -7.66
CA TRP A 246 12.28 -9.66 -8.38
C TRP A 246 13.64 -9.99 -9.02
N ASP A 247 14.52 -10.68 -8.29
CA ASP A 247 15.87 -11.00 -8.77
C ASP A 247 15.86 -12.05 -9.88
N GLY A 248 14.79 -12.86 -9.97
CA GLY A 248 14.55 -13.78 -11.08
C GLY A 248 14.15 -13.11 -12.40
N LEU A 249 13.80 -11.81 -12.37
CA LEU A 249 13.39 -11.08 -13.56
C LEU A 249 14.58 -10.56 -14.36
N SER A 250 14.48 -10.62 -15.71
CA SER A 250 15.41 -9.94 -16.61
C SER A 250 15.33 -8.43 -16.47
N ALA A 251 16.37 -7.71 -16.91
CA ALA A 251 16.38 -6.24 -16.90
C ALA A 251 15.17 -5.64 -17.63
N LYS A 252 14.78 -6.20 -18.78
CA LYS A 252 13.60 -5.77 -19.54
C LYS A 252 12.31 -5.96 -18.74
N GLU A 253 12.14 -7.10 -18.08
CA GLU A 253 10.96 -7.37 -17.25
C GLU A 253 10.88 -6.37 -16.08
N LYS A 254 11.98 -6.14 -15.39
CA LYS A 254 12.06 -5.13 -14.31
C LYS A 254 11.67 -3.73 -14.79
N GLU A 255 12.11 -3.32 -15.97
CA GLU A 255 11.73 -2.02 -16.57
C GLU A 255 10.23 -1.97 -16.86
N VAL A 256 9.66 -3.02 -17.45
CA VAL A 256 8.21 -3.09 -17.75
C VAL A 256 7.38 -3.03 -16.47
N PHE A 257 7.76 -3.79 -15.43
CA PHE A 257 7.05 -3.77 -14.15
C PHE A 257 7.07 -2.36 -13.50
N LYS A 258 8.23 -1.71 -13.46
CA LYS A 258 8.34 -0.33 -12.95
C LYS A 258 7.54 0.67 -13.80
N ALA A 259 7.58 0.54 -15.12
CA ALA A 259 6.79 1.39 -16.01
C ALA A 259 5.29 1.20 -15.81
N ALA A 260 4.83 -0.03 -15.57
CA ALA A 260 3.43 -0.35 -15.28
C ALA A 260 2.96 0.30 -13.96
N VAL A 261 3.80 0.30 -12.91
CA VAL A 261 3.49 1.05 -11.66
C VAL A 261 3.35 2.54 -11.92
N LYS A 262 4.22 3.12 -12.76
CA LYS A 262 4.12 4.55 -13.12
C LYS A 262 2.81 4.87 -13.84
N VAL A 263 2.37 4.01 -14.76
CA VAL A 263 1.07 4.17 -15.44
C VAL A 263 -0.08 4.01 -14.45
N ALA A 264 0.00 3.02 -13.55
CA ALA A 264 -0.99 2.84 -12.49
C ALA A 264 -1.09 4.08 -11.58
N SER A 265 0.05 4.70 -11.23
CA SER A 265 0.09 5.93 -10.43
C SER A 265 -0.61 7.10 -11.15
N GLN A 266 -0.33 7.31 -12.43
CA GLN A 266 -0.96 8.40 -13.20
C GLN A 266 -2.48 8.21 -13.34
N LYS A 267 -2.91 7.00 -13.72
CA LYS A 267 -4.34 6.69 -13.86
C LYS A 267 -5.06 6.66 -12.51
N GLY A 268 -4.38 6.17 -11.47
CA GLY A 268 -4.91 6.15 -10.11
C GLY A 268 -5.17 7.55 -9.57
N ALA A 269 -4.24 8.50 -9.76
CA ALA A 269 -4.44 9.89 -9.38
C ALA A 269 -5.66 10.50 -10.07
N GLN A 270 -5.81 10.29 -11.39
CA GLN A 270 -6.98 10.77 -12.16
C GLN A 270 -8.29 10.16 -11.66
N GLU A 271 -8.29 8.87 -11.32
CA GLU A 271 -9.47 8.18 -10.80
C GLU A 271 -9.87 8.71 -9.41
N VAL A 272 -8.90 8.98 -8.54
CA VAL A 272 -9.16 9.59 -7.24
C VAL A 272 -9.78 10.98 -7.41
N ASP A 273 -9.18 11.84 -8.25
CA ASP A 273 -9.69 13.19 -8.50
C ASP A 273 -11.13 13.16 -9.05
N ARG A 274 -11.41 12.21 -9.96
CA ARG A 274 -12.75 12.00 -10.53
C ARG A 274 -13.77 11.57 -9.48
N ARG A 275 -13.37 10.76 -8.50
CA ARG A 275 -14.29 10.15 -7.52
C ARG A 275 -14.49 11.00 -6.27
N LEU A 276 -13.45 11.68 -5.79
CA LEU A 276 -13.43 12.27 -4.45
C LEU A 276 -14.56 13.30 -4.22
N GLY A 277 -14.73 14.25 -5.13
CA GLY A 277 -15.79 15.25 -5.01
C GLY A 277 -17.19 14.62 -4.96
N LYS A 278 -17.44 13.66 -5.85
CA LYS A 278 -18.70 12.92 -5.91
C LYS A 278 -18.98 12.14 -4.63
N VAL A 279 -17.96 11.46 -4.10
CA VAL A 279 -18.09 10.68 -2.85
C VAL A 279 -18.40 11.58 -1.65
N ILE A 280 -17.78 12.77 -1.57
CA ILE A 280 -18.09 13.73 -0.50
C ILE A 280 -19.57 14.19 -0.58
N ASP A 281 -20.09 14.45 -1.76
CA ASP A 281 -21.50 14.84 -1.94
C ASP A 281 -22.45 13.68 -1.62
N GLU A 282 -22.11 12.45 -1.99
CA GLU A 282 -22.86 11.25 -1.63
C GLU A 282 -22.87 11.01 -0.11
N LEU A 283 -21.74 11.20 0.57
CA LEU A 283 -21.66 11.13 2.03
C LEU A 283 -22.60 12.13 2.71
N LYS A 284 -22.60 13.39 2.24
CA LYS A 284 -23.55 14.42 2.73
C LYS A 284 -25.00 14.02 2.48
N ALA A 285 -25.33 13.51 1.29
CA ALA A 285 -26.67 13.05 0.96
C ALA A 285 -27.13 11.86 1.83
N LYS A 286 -26.20 11.04 2.29
CA LYS A 286 -26.44 9.94 3.25
C LYS A 286 -26.51 10.43 4.72
N GLY A 287 -26.38 11.71 4.98
CA GLY A 287 -26.49 12.31 6.31
C GLY A 287 -25.18 12.35 7.11
N ILE A 288 -24.03 12.08 6.49
CA ILE A 288 -22.72 12.26 7.12
C ILE A 288 -22.45 13.76 7.24
N GLN A 289 -22.16 14.20 8.45
CA GLN A 289 -21.77 15.58 8.73
C GLN A 289 -20.27 15.76 8.49
N ILE A 290 -19.91 16.72 7.65
CA ILE A 290 -18.52 17.06 7.40
C ILE A 290 -18.09 18.13 8.40
N ILE A 291 -17.06 17.83 9.19
CA ILE A 291 -16.53 18.72 10.23
C ILE A 291 -15.22 19.31 9.76
N ASP A 292 -15.13 20.63 9.74
CA ASP A 292 -13.87 21.35 9.56
C ASP A 292 -13.13 21.35 10.90
N THR A 293 -12.06 20.56 10.98
CA THR A 293 -11.32 20.27 12.22
C THR A 293 -10.14 21.22 12.36
N ASP A 294 -10.02 21.92 13.48
CA ASP A 294 -8.77 22.59 13.83
C ASP A 294 -7.67 21.58 14.12
N THR A 295 -6.74 21.44 13.20
CA THR A 295 -5.65 20.46 13.28
C THR A 295 -4.43 20.93 14.05
N SER A 296 -4.40 22.20 14.51
CA SER A 296 -3.24 22.78 15.20
C SER A 296 -2.85 22.02 16.46
N GLY A 297 -3.84 21.68 17.29
CA GLY A 297 -3.63 20.88 18.50
C GLY A 297 -3.16 19.44 18.22
N PHE A 298 -3.65 18.82 17.15
CA PHE A 298 -3.18 17.50 16.71
C PHE A 298 -1.72 17.52 16.28
N LYS A 299 -1.34 18.51 15.46
CA LYS A 299 0.06 18.72 15.05
C LYS A 299 0.97 18.94 16.24
N ALA A 300 0.58 19.83 17.15
CA ALA A 300 1.34 20.11 18.37
C ALA A 300 1.50 18.85 19.26
N ALA A 301 0.48 18.03 19.41
CA ALA A 301 0.54 16.78 20.16
C ALA A 301 1.54 15.78 19.56
N VAL A 302 1.55 15.62 18.25
CA VAL A 302 2.53 14.74 17.57
C VAL A 302 3.96 15.26 17.75
N GLN A 303 4.17 16.54 17.51
CA GLN A 303 5.50 17.16 17.63
C GLN A 303 6.06 17.04 19.04
N ALA A 304 5.21 17.29 20.07
CA ALA A 304 5.63 17.19 21.46
C ALA A 304 5.96 15.75 21.92
N ASN A 305 5.46 14.74 21.20
CA ASN A 305 5.62 13.34 21.57
C ASN A 305 6.44 12.54 20.53
N ILE A 306 7.14 13.19 19.62
CA ILE A 306 7.80 12.52 18.50
C ILE A 306 8.82 11.45 18.93
N GLU A 307 9.59 11.70 19.98
CA GLU A 307 10.55 10.74 20.53
C GLU A 307 9.83 9.47 21.05
N THR A 308 8.71 9.64 21.75
CA THR A 308 7.87 8.52 22.20
C THR A 308 7.24 7.80 21.02
N ILE A 309 6.72 8.54 20.04
CA ILE A 309 6.08 7.97 18.84
C ILE A 309 7.07 7.09 18.07
N LEU A 310 8.31 7.53 17.93
CA LEU A 310 9.38 6.82 17.23
C LEU A 310 10.22 5.92 18.17
N ASP A 311 9.73 5.63 19.37
CA ASP A 311 10.35 4.72 20.34
C ASP A 311 11.78 5.12 20.75
N GLY A 312 12.15 6.39 20.65
CA GLY A 312 13.50 6.87 20.86
C GLY A 312 14.51 6.39 19.82
N ASP A 313 14.04 5.78 18.72
CA ASP A 313 14.92 5.29 17.67
C ASP A 313 15.65 6.42 16.95
N LYS A 314 16.97 6.40 16.98
CA LYS A 314 17.80 7.48 16.45
C LYS A 314 17.74 7.60 14.94
N ASP A 315 17.63 6.48 14.22
CA ASP A 315 17.58 6.45 12.76
C ASP A 315 16.23 6.97 12.27
N ALA A 316 15.13 6.52 12.87
CA ALA A 316 13.79 7.03 12.58
C ALA A 316 13.66 8.53 12.89
N ILE A 317 14.17 8.97 14.05
CA ILE A 317 14.18 10.40 14.44
C ILE A 317 15.03 11.24 13.47
N ALA A 318 16.16 10.72 13.01
CA ALA A 318 17.00 11.41 12.03
C ALA A 318 16.27 11.61 10.70
N VAL A 319 15.60 10.59 10.20
CA VAL A 319 14.77 10.68 8.98
C VAL A 319 13.60 11.65 9.18
N TYR A 320 12.90 11.57 10.32
CA TYR A 320 11.82 12.52 10.64
C TYR A 320 12.30 13.97 10.60
N LYS A 321 13.46 14.25 11.21
CA LYS A 321 14.06 15.60 11.20
C LYS A 321 14.39 16.08 9.79
N LYS A 322 14.91 15.20 8.91
CA LYS A 322 15.15 15.53 7.50
C LYS A 322 13.84 15.88 6.77
N ILE A 323 12.77 15.10 6.99
CA ILE A 323 11.47 15.37 6.41
C ILE A 323 10.96 16.75 6.85
N MET A 324 11.00 17.06 8.16
CA MET A 324 10.53 18.33 8.69
C MET A 324 11.35 19.53 8.22
N ALA A 325 12.64 19.33 7.97
CA ALA A 325 13.55 20.35 7.42
C ALA A 325 13.50 20.44 5.88
N LYS A 326 12.79 19.49 5.21
CA LYS A 326 12.75 19.32 3.74
C LYS A 326 14.15 19.11 3.12
N ASP A 327 15.04 18.43 3.89
CA ASP A 327 16.44 18.14 3.57
C ASP A 327 16.62 16.62 3.30
N TYR A 328 16.20 16.16 2.11
CA TYR A 328 16.21 14.74 1.75
C TYR A 328 16.40 14.48 0.25
#